data_00cb9c40ebfe10af20683f425935a0b9
#
_entry.id   00cb9c40ebfe10af20683f425935a0b9
#
_cell.length_a   1.000
_cell.length_b   1.000
_cell.length_c   1.000
_cell.angle_alpha   90.00
_cell.angle_beta   90.00
_cell.angle_gamma   90.00
#
_symmetry.space_group_name_H-M   'P 1'
#
loop_
_entity.id
_entity.type
_entity.pdbx_description
1 polymer ?
#
loop_
_entity_poly.entity_id
_entity_poly.type
_entity_poly.pdbx_seq_one_letter_code
_entity_poly.pdbx_strand_id
1 'polypeptide(L)'
;MNLLFVDCCISQRGEESRTRKLAEAYLEAYLNKHPEMELETVIPEELLALPPFDVEMLEERDALAKSGQFDDRIFDLARQFRDADAIVVAAPYWDMSYPAALKAYIEHISAVGLTYHYEMDG
;
A
#
# COMPACT_ATOMS: atom_id res chain seq x y z
N MET A 1 -15.02 -2.69 -9.41
CA MET A 1 -13.98 -1.66 -9.27
C MET A 1 -13.56 -1.58 -7.81
N ASN A 2 -12.28 -1.39 -7.56
CA ASN A 2 -11.71 -1.51 -6.22
C ASN A 2 -11.17 -0.19 -5.71
N LEU A 3 -11.56 0.16 -4.47
CA LEU A 3 -10.94 1.23 -3.68
C LEU A 3 -10.04 0.58 -2.65
N LEU A 4 -8.75 0.83 -2.74
CA LEU A 4 -7.76 0.32 -1.80
C LEU A 4 -7.52 1.36 -0.70
N PHE A 5 -7.76 0.97 0.53
CA PHE A 5 -7.49 1.80 1.70
C PHE A 5 -6.29 1.22 2.45
N VAL A 6 -5.22 2.00 2.55
CA VAL A 6 -4.02 1.62 3.30
C VAL A 6 -4.07 2.36 4.64
N ASP A 7 -4.32 1.61 5.70
CA ASP A 7 -4.50 2.15 7.04
C ASP A 7 -3.18 2.12 7.81
N CYS A 8 -2.51 3.27 7.87
CA CYS A 8 -1.24 3.43 8.60
C CYS A 8 -1.44 3.99 10.01
N CYS A 9 -2.65 3.95 10.55
CA CYS A 9 -2.94 4.41 11.91
C CYS A 9 -2.55 3.34 12.93
N ILE A 10 -1.27 3.04 12.99
CA ILE A 10 -0.72 1.90 13.74
C ILE A 10 -0.75 2.08 15.25
N SER A 11 -0.96 3.31 15.75
CA SER A 11 -1.09 3.55 17.19
C SER A 11 -2.39 2.98 17.77
N GLN A 12 -3.36 2.66 16.89
CA GLN A 12 -4.65 2.07 17.27
C GLN A 12 -5.39 2.87 18.35
N ARG A 13 -5.31 4.19 18.25
CA ARG A 13 -5.95 5.08 19.23
C ARG A 13 -7.46 5.13 19.09
N GLY A 14 -8.00 4.45 18.07
CA GLY A 14 -9.43 4.40 17.82
C GLY A 14 -10.03 5.77 17.57
N GLU A 15 -11.03 6.14 18.33
CA GLU A 15 -11.74 7.42 18.17
C GLU A 15 -10.86 8.64 18.46
N GLU A 16 -9.75 8.46 19.16
CA GLU A 16 -8.82 9.56 19.41
C GLU A 16 -7.92 9.88 18.22
N SER A 17 -7.86 9.01 17.21
CA SER A 17 -7.05 9.23 16.03
C SER A 17 -7.76 10.22 15.07
N ARG A 18 -7.17 11.38 14.92
CA ARG A 18 -7.66 12.41 13.98
C ARG A 18 -7.52 11.95 12.54
N THR A 19 -6.41 11.31 12.21
CA THR A 19 -6.15 10.79 10.87
C THR A 19 -7.17 9.73 10.49
N ARG A 20 -7.48 8.82 11.40
CA ARG A 20 -8.46 7.77 11.16
C ARG A 20 -9.85 8.34 10.96
N LYS A 21 -10.26 9.30 11.77
CA LYS A 21 -11.57 9.97 11.63
C LYS A 21 -11.70 10.65 10.28
N LEU A 22 -10.66 11.36 9.86
CA LEU A 22 -10.64 12.03 8.56
C LEU A 22 -10.75 11.01 7.43
N ALA A 23 -9.99 9.92 7.51
CA ALA A 23 -10.01 8.85 6.51
C ALA A 23 -11.38 8.19 6.42
N GLU A 24 -11.98 7.85 7.57
CA GLU A 24 -13.32 7.23 7.61
C GLU A 24 -14.39 8.15 7.00
N ALA A 25 -14.34 9.44 7.32
CA ALA A 25 -15.26 10.42 6.73
C ALA A 25 -15.09 10.52 5.21
N TYR A 26 -13.86 10.54 4.73
CA TYR A 26 -13.56 10.56 3.31
C TYR A 26 -14.04 9.31 2.59
N LEU A 27 -13.76 8.14 3.16
CA LEU A 27 -14.18 6.86 2.60
C LEU A 27 -15.68 6.75 2.50
N GLU A 28 -16.41 7.14 3.55
CA GLU A 28 -17.86 7.15 3.54
C GLU A 28 -18.42 8.03 2.42
N ALA A 29 -17.90 9.26 2.31
CA ALA A 29 -18.33 10.20 1.27
C ALA A 29 -18.02 9.67 -0.13
N TYR A 30 -16.83 9.11 -0.32
CA TYR A 30 -16.39 8.58 -1.61
C TYR A 30 -17.26 7.38 -2.03
N LEU A 31 -17.48 6.44 -1.13
CA LEU A 31 -18.26 5.24 -1.41
C LEU A 31 -19.75 5.56 -1.66
N ASN A 32 -20.27 6.58 -0.99
CA ASN A 32 -21.64 7.04 -1.26
C ASN A 32 -21.80 7.60 -2.68
N LYS A 33 -20.76 8.27 -3.20
CA LYS A 33 -20.77 8.79 -4.57
C LYS A 33 -20.43 7.71 -5.60
N HIS A 34 -19.74 6.66 -5.20
CA HIS A 34 -19.26 5.60 -6.09
C HIS A 34 -19.68 4.23 -5.56
N PRO A 35 -21.00 3.92 -5.61
CA PRO A 35 -21.51 2.66 -5.06
C PRO A 35 -21.02 1.41 -5.78
N GLU A 36 -20.42 1.55 -6.96
CA GLU A 36 -19.80 0.48 -7.71
C GLU A 36 -18.47 0.02 -7.15
N MET A 37 -17.86 0.82 -6.26
CA MET A 37 -16.55 0.52 -5.67
C MET A 37 -16.68 -0.51 -4.55
N GLU A 38 -15.76 -1.47 -4.54
CA GLU A 38 -15.56 -2.41 -3.44
C GLU A 38 -14.35 -1.97 -2.63
N LEU A 39 -14.51 -1.93 -1.32
CA LEU A 39 -13.42 -1.50 -0.42
C LEU A 39 -12.53 -2.68 -0.05
N GLU A 40 -11.24 -2.55 -0.33
CA GLU A 40 -10.20 -3.45 0.19
C GLU A 40 -9.34 -2.64 1.15
N THR A 41 -8.98 -3.23 2.28
CA THR A 41 -8.20 -2.54 3.31
C THR A 41 -6.92 -3.31 3.62
N VAL A 42 -5.79 -2.60 3.64
CA VAL A 42 -4.55 -3.10 4.24
C VAL A 42 -4.54 -2.55 5.67
N ILE A 43 -4.69 -3.44 6.64
CA ILE A 43 -4.82 -3.06 8.06
C ILE A 43 -3.45 -2.82 8.70
N PRO A 44 -3.39 -2.06 9.81
CA PRO A 44 -2.12 -1.75 10.47
C PRO A 44 -1.29 -2.98 10.82
N GLU A 45 -1.94 -4.06 11.25
CA GLU A 45 -1.27 -5.32 11.62
C GLU A 45 -0.53 -5.93 10.44
N GLU A 46 -1.11 -5.86 9.23
CA GLU A 46 -0.45 -6.34 8.01
C GLU A 46 0.79 -5.51 7.69
N LEU A 47 0.70 -4.19 7.86
CA LEU A 47 1.83 -3.29 7.61
C LEU A 47 2.98 -3.55 8.59
N LEU A 48 2.65 -3.73 9.86
CA LEU A 48 3.65 -3.99 10.91
C LEU A 48 4.32 -5.35 10.74
N ALA A 49 3.67 -6.29 10.07
CA ALA A 49 4.22 -7.62 9.80
C ALA A 49 5.15 -7.66 8.59
N LEU A 50 5.24 -6.59 7.80
CA LEU A 50 6.09 -6.56 6.62
C LEU A 50 7.57 -6.54 7.03
N PRO A 51 8.37 -7.53 6.56
CA PRO A 51 9.80 -7.51 6.85
C PRO A 51 10.51 -6.45 6.02
N PRO A 52 11.57 -5.83 6.55
CA PRO A 52 12.43 -5.01 5.70
C PRO A 52 13.07 -5.86 4.62
N PHE A 53 13.30 -5.28 3.45
CA PHE A 53 14.00 -6.00 2.39
C PHE A 53 15.47 -6.16 2.74
N ASP A 54 15.93 -7.41 2.79
CA ASP A 54 17.34 -7.75 2.89
C ASP A 54 17.89 -8.09 1.49
N VAL A 55 19.16 -8.41 1.42
CA VAL A 55 19.83 -8.70 0.14
C VAL A 55 19.18 -9.90 -0.55
N GLU A 56 18.86 -10.95 0.21
CA GLU A 56 18.25 -12.16 -0.33
C GLU A 56 16.88 -11.88 -0.95
N MET A 57 16.04 -11.12 -0.26
CA MET A 57 14.71 -10.73 -0.77
C MET A 57 14.82 -9.86 -2.02
N LEU A 58 15.77 -8.93 -2.05
CA LEU A 58 16.00 -8.08 -3.21
C LEU A 58 16.42 -8.89 -4.43
N GLU A 59 17.35 -9.82 -4.25
CA GLU A 59 17.82 -10.70 -5.32
C GLU A 59 16.70 -11.59 -5.85
N GLU A 60 15.89 -12.14 -4.96
CA GLU A 60 14.73 -12.96 -5.33
C GLU A 60 13.71 -12.16 -6.15
N ARG A 61 13.35 -10.97 -5.65
CA ARG A 61 12.40 -10.09 -6.34
C ARG A 61 12.91 -9.70 -7.73
N ASP A 62 14.18 -9.32 -7.82
CA ASP A 62 14.78 -8.92 -9.10
C ASP A 62 14.80 -10.06 -10.10
N ALA A 63 15.13 -11.27 -9.66
CA ALA A 63 15.15 -12.44 -10.51
C ALA A 63 13.74 -12.78 -11.04
N LEU A 64 12.74 -12.73 -10.17
CA LEU A 64 11.34 -12.99 -10.55
C LEU A 64 10.82 -11.92 -11.53
N ALA A 65 11.15 -10.66 -11.27
CA ALA A 65 10.75 -9.55 -12.14
C ALA A 65 11.39 -9.67 -13.54
N LYS A 66 12.68 -10.02 -13.60
CA LYS A 66 13.39 -10.20 -14.87
C LYS A 66 12.83 -11.36 -15.70
N SER A 67 12.36 -12.42 -15.04
CA SER A 67 11.76 -13.57 -15.72
C SER A 67 10.26 -13.42 -15.97
N GLY A 68 9.66 -12.29 -15.56
CA GLY A 68 8.24 -12.03 -15.75
C GLY A 68 7.31 -12.84 -14.87
N GLN A 69 7.80 -13.39 -13.77
CA GLN A 69 7.02 -14.21 -12.84
C GLN A 69 6.34 -13.34 -11.79
N PHE A 70 5.40 -12.49 -12.22
CA PHE A 70 4.72 -11.54 -11.36
C PHE A 70 3.54 -12.12 -10.58
N ASP A 71 3.26 -13.40 -10.72
CA ASP A 71 2.23 -14.11 -9.95
C ASP A 71 2.75 -14.68 -8.63
N ASP A 72 4.06 -14.57 -8.37
CA ASP A 72 4.64 -14.97 -7.10
C ASP A 72 4.10 -14.10 -5.96
N ARG A 73 3.96 -14.70 -4.78
CA ARG A 73 3.37 -14.01 -3.63
C ARG A 73 4.20 -12.81 -3.14
N ILE A 74 5.49 -12.72 -3.49
CA ILE A 74 6.30 -11.54 -3.17
C ILE A 74 5.72 -10.27 -3.79
N PHE A 75 4.91 -10.42 -4.85
CA PHE A 75 4.27 -9.33 -5.57
C PHE A 75 2.79 -9.13 -5.19
N ASP A 76 2.27 -9.81 -4.17
CA ASP A 76 0.85 -9.71 -3.81
C ASP A 76 0.41 -8.26 -3.55
N LEU A 77 1.16 -7.54 -2.73
CA LEU A 77 0.83 -6.14 -2.41
C LEU A 77 1.01 -5.23 -3.62
N ALA A 78 2.03 -5.48 -4.44
CA ALA A 78 2.26 -4.70 -5.66
C ALA A 78 1.12 -4.91 -6.67
N ARG A 79 0.64 -6.14 -6.83
CA ARG A 79 -0.50 -6.42 -7.71
C ARG A 79 -1.77 -5.77 -7.19
N GLN A 80 -2.03 -5.87 -5.89
CA GLN A 80 -3.19 -5.24 -5.27
C GLN A 80 -3.18 -3.72 -5.50
N PHE A 81 -2.04 -3.10 -5.32
CA PHE A 81 -1.86 -1.66 -5.54
C PHE A 81 -2.10 -1.29 -7.00
N ARG A 82 -1.49 -2.05 -7.92
CA ARG A 82 -1.64 -1.83 -9.37
C ARG A 82 -3.09 -1.94 -9.82
N ASP A 83 -3.81 -2.92 -9.29
CA ASP A 83 -5.16 -3.25 -9.75
C ASP A 83 -6.24 -2.39 -9.09
N ALA A 84 -5.89 -1.56 -8.13
CA ALA A 84 -6.83 -0.65 -7.50
C ALA A 84 -7.20 0.48 -8.47
N ASP A 85 -8.49 0.82 -8.52
CA ASP A 85 -8.99 1.93 -9.32
C ASP A 85 -8.81 3.26 -8.61
N ALA A 86 -8.83 3.24 -7.28
CA ALA A 86 -8.56 4.40 -6.44
C ALA A 86 -7.84 3.94 -5.17
N ILE A 87 -7.00 4.81 -4.62
CA ILE A 87 -6.19 4.48 -3.45
C ILE A 87 -6.28 5.63 -2.45
N VAL A 88 -6.56 5.27 -1.19
CA VAL A 88 -6.53 6.20 -0.06
C VAL A 88 -5.53 5.69 0.95
N VAL A 89 -4.59 6.53 1.35
CA VAL A 89 -3.61 6.21 2.37
C VAL A 89 -3.85 7.12 3.57
N ALA A 90 -4.15 6.53 4.73
CA ALA A 90 -4.28 7.26 5.97
C ALA A 90 -2.97 7.13 6.77
N ALA A 91 -2.19 8.19 6.82
CA ALA A 91 -0.88 8.19 7.47
C ALA A 91 -0.79 9.33 8.47
N PRO A 92 -0.66 9.05 9.77
CA PRO A 92 -0.43 10.10 10.75
C PRO A 92 0.95 10.74 10.55
N TYR A 93 1.05 12.01 10.95
CA TYR A 93 2.30 12.75 10.87
C TYR A 93 3.11 12.50 12.14
N TRP A 94 4.23 11.77 11.99
CA TRP A 94 5.12 11.41 13.10
C TRP A 94 6.55 11.83 12.76
N ASP A 95 7.20 12.47 13.72
CA ASP A 95 8.62 12.80 13.60
C ASP A 95 8.95 13.48 12.26
N MET A 96 8.09 14.41 11.86
CA MET A 96 8.21 15.20 10.64
C MET A 96 8.04 14.38 9.35
N SER A 97 7.41 13.20 9.45
CA SER A 97 7.16 12.34 8.30
C SER A 97 5.98 11.40 8.58
N TYR A 98 5.86 10.33 7.85
CA TYR A 98 4.88 9.28 8.05
C TYR A 98 5.51 8.11 8.83
N PRO A 99 4.69 7.19 9.38
CA PRO A 99 5.24 6.04 10.11
C PRO A 99 6.12 5.15 9.24
N ALA A 100 7.13 4.53 9.85
CA ALA A 100 8.05 3.62 9.17
C ALA A 100 7.33 2.46 8.48
N ALA A 101 6.19 2.01 9.01
CA ALA A 101 5.38 0.96 8.41
C ALA A 101 4.89 1.33 7.00
N LEU A 102 4.61 2.60 6.75
CA LEU A 102 4.24 3.05 5.40
C LEU A 102 5.43 2.96 4.45
N LYS A 103 6.63 3.32 4.91
CA LYS A 103 7.82 3.19 4.07
C LYS A 103 8.09 1.73 3.72
N ALA A 104 7.93 0.81 4.67
CA ALA A 104 8.02 -0.62 4.40
C ALA A 104 7.00 -1.05 3.33
N TYR A 105 5.78 -0.59 3.44
CA TYR A 105 4.75 -0.85 2.43
C TYR A 105 5.15 -0.31 1.06
N ILE A 106 5.66 0.92 1.00
CA ILE A 106 6.13 1.52 -0.26
C ILE A 106 7.22 0.65 -0.90
N GLU A 107 8.15 0.13 -0.11
CA GLU A 107 9.18 -0.77 -0.62
C GLU A 107 8.59 -2.07 -1.17
N HIS A 108 7.57 -2.63 -0.51
CA HIS A 108 6.93 -3.87 -0.94
C HIS A 108 6.07 -3.70 -2.20
N ILE A 109 5.51 -2.52 -2.45
CA ILE A 109 4.73 -2.27 -3.67
C ILE A 109 5.57 -1.75 -4.83
N SER A 110 6.83 -1.38 -4.59
CA SER A 110 7.72 -0.82 -5.62
C SER A 110 8.36 -1.97 -6.40
N ALA A 111 7.66 -2.43 -7.44
CA ALA A 111 8.09 -3.54 -8.26
C ALA A 111 8.17 -3.10 -9.73
N VAL A 112 9.37 -3.16 -10.29
CA VAL A 112 9.61 -2.81 -11.70
C VAL A 112 8.80 -3.74 -12.59
N GLY A 113 8.03 -3.17 -13.50
CA GLY A 113 7.17 -3.91 -14.41
C GLY A 113 5.74 -4.09 -13.92
N LEU A 114 5.46 -3.81 -12.64
CA LEU A 114 4.11 -3.87 -12.06
C LEU A 114 3.57 -2.50 -11.69
N THR A 115 4.28 -1.79 -10.82
CA THR A 115 3.82 -0.49 -10.30
C THR A 115 4.57 0.68 -10.91
N TYR A 116 5.72 0.42 -11.51
CA TYR A 116 6.48 1.44 -12.23
C TYR A 116 7.41 0.80 -13.24
N HIS A 117 7.93 1.60 -14.16
CA HIS A 117 8.96 1.18 -15.12
C HIS A 117 9.83 2.37 -15.48
N TYR A 118 10.98 2.08 -16.08
CA TYR A 118 11.89 3.12 -16.54
C TYR A 118 11.74 3.32 -18.04
N GLU A 119 11.70 4.58 -18.48
CA GLU A 119 11.72 4.94 -19.89
C GLU A 119 13.15 5.23 -20.32
N MET A 120 13.48 4.93 -21.59
CA MET A 120 14.83 5.14 -22.13
C MET A 120 15.22 6.61 -22.22
N ASP A 121 14.25 7.49 -22.34
CA ASP A 121 14.43 8.93 -22.50
C ASP A 121 14.10 9.74 -21.24
N GLY A 122 14.05 9.06 -20.11
CA GLY A 122 13.84 9.68 -18.79
C GLY A 122 12.44 9.59 -18.25
#